data_5503370a0f48454cf424a6e795351e56
#
_entry.id   5503370a0f48454cf424a6e795351e56
#
_cell.length_a   1.000
_cell.length_b   1.000
_cell.length_c   1.000
_cell.angle_alpha   90.00
_cell.angle_beta   90.00
_cell.angle_gamma   90.00
#
_symmetry.space_group_name_H-M   'P 1'
#
loop_
_entity.id
_entity.type
_entity.pdbx_description
1 polymer ?
#
loop_
_entity_poly.entity_id
_entity_poly.type
_entity_poly.pdbx_seq_one_letter_code
_entity_poly.pdbx_strand_id
1 'polypeptide(L)'
;ARFNADPARHYEASGCAGKLMVFAVRLDTFPQEKQTAVFYIGTNDINELTDIRRAALGEFESLPVSGEYIHRDAFDIADVYGKDTFYVIKKFGTHQLPKLFDLKARVDRFGKKVSFLPKHFSDKVMQFVSKLLPDHLPKSMRDYRDKYEHHLILKMGGKGVDEARAFLKEYFAHHGGAFFECNAEETQAAMLHRFAVASAAIRYRAVHDDEVEDLVALDIALRRDDRDWFEKLPLEIDNKIIHK
;
A
#
# COMPACT_ATOMS: atom_id res chain seq x y z
N ALA A 1 21.22 16.28 -4.08
CA ALA A 1 20.17 15.79 -3.20
C ALA A 1 19.07 16.84 -3.11
N ARG A 2 17.82 16.41 -3.04
CA ARG A 2 16.66 17.29 -2.96
C ARG A 2 15.88 16.96 -1.72
N PHE A 3 15.53 17.99 -0.97
CA PHE A 3 14.82 17.84 0.29
C PHE A 3 13.48 18.55 0.20
N ASN A 4 12.46 17.94 0.76
CA ASN A 4 11.15 18.57 0.89
C ASN A 4 11.15 19.82 1.75
N ALA A 5 12.12 19.96 2.64
CA ALA A 5 12.27 21.07 3.57
C ALA A 5 13.55 21.91 3.30
N ASP A 6 13.91 22.12 2.05
CA ASP A 6 14.99 23.03 1.67
C ASP A 6 14.51 24.49 1.82
N PRO A 7 15.04 25.28 2.77
CA PRO A 7 14.61 26.65 3.01
C PRO A 7 14.89 27.60 1.84
N ALA A 8 15.77 27.22 0.91
CA ALA A 8 16.07 27.97 -0.30
C ALA A 8 15.07 27.71 -1.43
N ARG A 9 14.09 26.80 -1.23
CA ARG A 9 13.11 26.40 -2.23
C ARG A 9 11.69 26.46 -1.65
N HIS A 10 10.73 26.66 -2.54
CA HIS A 10 9.34 26.64 -2.15
C HIS A 10 8.90 25.23 -1.74
N TYR A 11 8.39 25.08 -0.53
CA TYR A 11 7.93 23.81 0.02
C TYR A 11 6.62 23.93 0.81
N GLU A 12 5.92 25.06 0.69
CA GLU A 12 4.77 25.42 1.52
C GLU A 12 3.59 24.43 1.36
N ALA A 13 3.52 23.73 0.26
CA ALA A 13 2.51 22.68 0.03
C ALA A 13 2.81 21.41 0.83
N SER A 14 4.06 21.18 1.24
CA SER A 14 4.48 20.01 2.00
C SER A 14 4.16 20.21 3.48
N GLY A 15 3.34 19.32 4.06
CA GLY A 15 2.96 19.41 5.47
C GLY A 15 2.02 20.58 5.82
N CYS A 16 1.30 21.15 4.85
CA CYS A 16 0.41 22.29 5.07
C CYS A 16 -0.86 21.95 5.88
N ALA A 17 -1.13 20.68 6.13
CA ALA A 17 -2.28 20.18 6.88
C ALA A 17 -3.62 20.75 6.40
N GLY A 18 -3.80 20.89 5.09
CA GLY A 18 -5.02 21.42 4.48
C GLY A 18 -5.22 22.93 4.58
N LYS A 19 -4.23 23.68 5.06
CA LYS A 19 -4.33 25.15 5.18
C LYS A 19 -4.11 25.90 3.86
N LEU A 20 -3.66 25.20 2.81
CA LEU A 20 -3.44 25.74 1.48
C LEU A 20 -4.33 25.05 0.46
N MET A 21 -4.79 25.82 -0.53
CA MET A 21 -5.39 25.27 -1.74
C MET A 21 -4.31 25.24 -2.83
N VAL A 22 -3.95 24.03 -3.29
CA VAL A 22 -2.93 23.85 -4.31
C VAL A 22 -3.61 23.74 -5.67
N PHE A 23 -3.36 24.68 -6.59
CA PHE A 23 -3.89 24.68 -7.94
C PHE A 23 -3.01 23.92 -8.93
N ALA A 24 -1.70 23.96 -8.73
CA ALA A 24 -0.75 23.28 -9.58
C ALA A 24 0.53 22.97 -8.81
N VAL A 25 1.14 21.82 -9.15
CA VAL A 25 2.43 21.40 -8.59
C VAL A 25 3.38 21.11 -9.74
N ARG A 26 4.58 21.65 -9.69
CA ARG A 26 5.68 21.27 -10.58
C ARG A 26 6.57 20.27 -9.87
N LEU A 27 6.63 19.06 -10.41
CA LEU A 27 7.47 17.98 -9.89
C LEU A 27 8.65 17.73 -10.85
N ASP A 28 9.82 17.50 -10.27
CA ASP A 28 10.92 16.94 -11.01
C ASP A 28 10.67 15.43 -11.21
N THR A 29 11.01 14.95 -12.38
CA THR A 29 10.92 13.54 -12.74
C THR A 29 12.31 12.97 -13.01
N PHE A 30 12.43 11.66 -12.87
CA PHE A 30 13.64 10.93 -13.20
C PHE A 30 13.41 10.12 -14.48
N PRO A 31 14.47 9.83 -15.25
CA PRO A 31 14.38 8.90 -16.36
C PRO A 31 13.80 7.56 -15.87
N GLN A 32 12.93 6.97 -16.67
CA GLN A 32 12.40 5.65 -16.38
C GLN A 32 13.51 4.61 -16.52
N GLU A 33 13.68 3.79 -15.48
CA GLU A 33 14.62 2.68 -15.52
C GLU A 33 14.21 1.65 -16.58
N LYS A 34 15.17 1.27 -17.43
CA LYS A 34 14.95 0.29 -18.50
C LYS A 34 14.79 -1.13 -17.96
N GLN A 35 15.47 -1.43 -16.87
CA GLN A 35 15.43 -2.72 -16.19
C GLN A 35 14.97 -2.49 -14.76
N THR A 36 13.94 -3.19 -14.33
CA THR A 36 13.47 -3.15 -12.94
C THR A 36 13.18 -4.56 -12.47
N ALA A 37 13.36 -4.78 -11.17
CA ALA A 37 12.89 -5.99 -10.49
C ALA A 37 12.12 -5.60 -9.22
N VAL A 38 11.19 -6.45 -8.85
CA VAL A 38 10.44 -6.34 -7.59
C VAL A 38 10.82 -7.51 -6.70
N PHE A 39 11.23 -7.20 -5.49
CA PHE A 39 11.50 -8.17 -4.44
C PHE A 39 10.34 -8.13 -3.44
N TYR A 40 9.72 -9.28 -3.25
CA TYR A 40 8.68 -9.46 -2.24
C TYR A 40 9.32 -10.06 -0.99
N ILE A 41 9.27 -9.33 0.10
CA ILE A 41 9.95 -9.65 1.36
C ILE A 41 8.89 -9.90 2.42
N GLY A 42 9.07 -10.94 3.23
CA GLY A 42 8.22 -11.28 4.37
C GLY A 42 9.02 -11.57 5.61
N THR A 43 8.56 -11.08 6.75
CA THR A 43 9.18 -11.34 8.05
C THR A 43 8.16 -11.24 9.19
N ASN A 44 8.49 -11.83 10.34
CA ASN A 44 7.76 -11.67 11.60
C ASN A 44 8.49 -10.72 12.59
N ASP A 45 9.65 -10.19 12.18
CA ASP A 45 10.37 -9.15 12.93
C ASP A 45 10.43 -7.84 12.13
N ILE A 46 9.68 -6.84 12.57
CA ILE A 46 9.63 -5.53 11.93
C ILE A 46 11.01 -4.83 11.87
N ASN A 47 11.92 -5.19 12.79
CA ASN A 47 13.26 -4.60 12.77
C ASN A 47 14.05 -5.00 11.53
N GLU A 48 13.84 -6.22 11.00
CA GLU A 48 14.46 -6.65 9.75
C GLU A 48 14.08 -5.72 8.59
N LEU A 49 12.82 -5.29 8.49
CA LEU A 49 12.41 -4.33 7.46
C LEU A 49 13.00 -2.94 7.68
N THR A 50 13.19 -2.56 8.94
CA THR A 50 13.86 -1.29 9.27
C THR A 50 15.32 -1.31 8.85
N ASP A 51 16.02 -2.42 9.06
CA ASP A 51 17.42 -2.59 8.67
C ASP A 51 17.57 -2.62 7.14
N ILE A 52 16.69 -3.35 6.44
CA ILE A 52 16.64 -3.35 4.97
C ILE A 52 16.39 -1.93 4.44
N ARG A 53 15.46 -1.18 5.02
CA ARG A 53 15.20 0.22 4.65
C ARG A 53 16.43 1.09 4.85
N ARG A 54 17.14 0.93 5.97
CA ARG A 54 18.35 1.71 6.26
C ARG A 54 19.47 1.41 5.28
N ALA A 55 19.70 0.13 5.00
CA ALA A 55 20.67 -0.29 4.01
C ALA A 55 20.32 0.27 2.61
N ALA A 56 19.07 0.08 2.17
CA ALA A 56 18.62 0.52 0.85
C ALA A 56 18.67 2.06 0.66
N LEU A 57 18.48 2.85 1.72
CA LEU A 57 18.49 4.30 1.64
C LEU A 57 19.83 4.95 2.02
N GLY A 58 20.70 4.24 2.72
CA GLY A 58 21.94 4.79 3.26
C GLY A 58 23.24 4.17 2.75
N GLU A 59 23.19 2.91 2.31
CA GLU A 59 24.36 2.13 1.93
C GLU A 59 24.39 1.77 0.45
N PHE A 60 23.21 1.56 -0.18
CA PHE A 60 23.15 1.23 -1.60
C PHE A 60 23.61 2.39 -2.47
N GLU A 61 24.32 2.08 -3.55
CA GLU A 61 24.68 3.06 -4.57
C GLU A 61 23.44 3.55 -5.34
N SER A 62 22.45 2.68 -5.51
CA SER A 62 21.19 2.95 -6.24
C SER A 62 20.00 3.01 -5.28
N LEU A 63 19.31 4.15 -5.28
CA LEU A 63 18.06 4.28 -4.50
C LEU A 63 16.95 3.39 -5.08
N PRO A 64 16.06 2.86 -4.22
CA PRO A 64 14.88 2.15 -4.67
C PRO A 64 13.97 3.01 -5.55
N VAL A 65 13.34 2.42 -6.54
CA VAL A 65 12.25 3.04 -7.32
C VAL A 65 11.02 3.22 -6.43
N SER A 66 10.71 2.23 -5.62
CA SER A 66 9.70 2.31 -4.56
C SER A 66 9.92 1.23 -3.50
N GLY A 67 9.47 1.50 -2.27
CA GLY A 67 9.39 0.55 -1.18
C GLY A 67 8.07 0.73 -0.45
N GLU A 68 7.26 -0.33 -0.37
CA GLU A 68 5.92 -0.30 0.20
C GLU A 68 5.78 -1.37 1.26
N TYR A 69 5.55 -0.94 2.47
CA TYR A 69 5.23 -1.83 3.58
C TYR A 69 3.74 -2.16 3.58
N ILE A 70 3.41 -3.42 3.84
CA ILE A 70 2.03 -3.90 4.02
C ILE A 70 2.01 -4.86 5.21
N HIS A 71 1.22 -4.55 6.22
CA HIS A 71 0.89 -5.48 7.29
C HIS A 71 -0.08 -6.56 6.80
N ARG A 72 -0.05 -7.76 7.39
CA ARG A 72 -0.95 -8.88 7.04
C ARG A 72 -2.43 -8.49 7.08
N ASP A 73 -2.85 -7.69 8.06
CA ASP A 73 -4.24 -7.22 8.14
C ASP A 73 -4.63 -6.37 6.93
N ALA A 74 -3.73 -5.49 6.48
CA ALA A 74 -3.95 -4.70 5.28
C ALA A 74 -3.95 -5.57 4.02
N PHE A 75 -3.09 -6.59 3.98
CA PHE A 75 -3.10 -7.60 2.92
C PHE A 75 -4.46 -8.29 2.84
N ASP A 76 -4.98 -8.78 3.97
CA ASP A 76 -6.25 -9.49 4.05
C ASP A 76 -7.43 -8.61 3.66
N ILE A 77 -7.43 -7.36 4.11
CA ILE A 77 -8.47 -6.42 3.71
C ILE A 77 -8.43 -6.15 2.21
N ALA A 78 -7.24 -5.99 1.63
CA ALA A 78 -7.10 -5.80 0.19
C ALA A 78 -7.49 -7.06 -0.60
N ASP A 79 -7.16 -8.24 -0.10
CA ASP A 79 -7.55 -9.51 -0.71
C ASP A 79 -9.07 -9.72 -0.74
N VAL A 80 -9.77 -9.36 0.34
CA VAL A 80 -11.21 -9.56 0.47
C VAL A 80 -12.03 -8.43 -0.15
N TYR A 81 -11.63 -7.17 0.08
CA TYR A 81 -12.41 -5.98 -0.27
C TYR A 81 -11.89 -5.21 -1.48
N GLY A 82 -10.74 -5.61 -2.03
CA GLY A 82 -10.09 -4.96 -3.17
C GLY A 82 -10.14 -5.73 -4.49
N LYS A 83 -10.70 -6.95 -4.53
CA LYS A 83 -10.69 -7.83 -5.72
C LYS A 83 -11.22 -7.16 -6.98
N ASP A 84 -12.36 -6.51 -6.91
CA ASP A 84 -12.96 -5.84 -8.05
C ASP A 84 -12.10 -4.68 -8.56
N THR A 85 -11.54 -3.89 -7.66
CA THR A 85 -10.57 -2.83 -8.02
C THR A 85 -9.34 -3.43 -8.70
N PHE A 86 -8.81 -4.52 -8.17
CA PHE A 86 -7.70 -5.25 -8.77
C PHE A 86 -8.02 -5.68 -10.20
N TYR A 87 -9.16 -6.35 -10.42
CA TYR A 87 -9.56 -6.83 -11.73
C TYR A 87 -9.87 -5.69 -12.71
N VAL A 88 -10.51 -4.63 -12.25
CA VAL A 88 -10.79 -3.45 -13.09
C VAL A 88 -9.48 -2.82 -13.58
N ILE A 89 -8.51 -2.63 -12.69
CA ILE A 89 -7.22 -2.04 -13.08
C ILE A 89 -6.45 -3.02 -13.98
N LYS A 90 -6.41 -4.30 -13.65
CA LYS A 90 -5.72 -5.31 -14.46
C LYS A 90 -6.25 -5.38 -15.88
N LYS A 91 -7.58 -5.27 -16.06
CA LYS A 91 -8.23 -5.43 -17.36
C LYS A 91 -8.35 -4.11 -18.14
N PHE A 92 -8.61 -3.01 -17.47
CA PHE A 92 -8.97 -1.74 -18.12
C PHE A 92 -7.99 -0.60 -17.84
N GLY A 93 -7.00 -0.81 -16.95
CA GLY A 93 -6.06 0.22 -16.51
C GLY A 93 -6.65 1.24 -15.54
N THR A 94 -5.77 2.04 -14.95
CA THR A 94 -6.14 3.05 -13.93
C THR A 94 -6.98 4.19 -14.48
N HIS A 95 -6.92 4.45 -15.78
CA HIS A 95 -7.66 5.54 -16.44
C HIS A 95 -9.19 5.34 -16.44
N GLN A 96 -9.68 4.13 -16.16
CA GLN A 96 -11.12 3.87 -16.03
C GLN A 96 -11.64 4.04 -14.58
N LEU A 97 -10.77 4.16 -13.60
CA LEU A 97 -11.17 4.35 -12.20
C LEU A 97 -12.09 5.57 -11.98
N PRO A 98 -11.85 6.74 -12.61
CA PRO A 98 -12.77 7.87 -12.45
C PRO A 98 -14.20 7.56 -12.89
N LYS A 99 -14.37 6.78 -13.97
CA LYS A 99 -15.70 6.37 -14.44
C LYS A 99 -16.37 5.39 -13.48
N LEU A 100 -15.60 4.46 -12.91
CA LEU A 100 -16.09 3.52 -11.90
C LEU A 100 -16.56 4.27 -10.64
N PHE A 101 -15.78 5.24 -10.18
CA PHE A 101 -16.14 6.07 -9.03
C PHE A 101 -17.35 6.97 -9.30
N ASP A 102 -17.47 7.52 -10.52
CA ASP A 102 -18.66 8.30 -10.89
C ASP A 102 -19.92 7.43 -10.93
N LEU A 103 -19.83 6.22 -11.49
CA LEU A 103 -20.93 5.26 -11.46
C LEU A 103 -21.33 4.91 -10.03
N LYS A 104 -20.36 4.60 -9.17
CA LYS A 104 -20.59 4.34 -7.75
C LYS A 104 -21.29 5.54 -7.08
N ALA A 105 -20.78 6.75 -7.30
CA ALA A 105 -21.36 7.97 -6.74
C ALA A 105 -22.81 8.22 -7.21
N ARG A 106 -23.17 7.82 -8.45
CA ARG A 106 -24.55 7.88 -8.95
C ARG A 106 -25.46 6.87 -8.25
N VAL A 107 -24.97 5.63 -8.06
CA VAL A 107 -25.70 4.59 -7.33
C VAL A 107 -25.90 5.00 -5.88
N ASP A 108 -24.90 5.55 -5.22
CA ASP A 108 -25.00 6.05 -3.83
C ASP A 108 -26.02 7.20 -3.69
N ARG A 109 -26.03 8.15 -4.65
CA ARG A 109 -27.03 9.22 -4.68
C ARG A 109 -28.44 8.70 -4.87
N PHE A 110 -28.62 7.67 -5.68
CA PHE A 110 -29.92 7.01 -5.85
C PHE A 110 -30.33 6.28 -4.56
N GLY A 111 -29.42 5.51 -3.98
CA GLY A 111 -29.67 4.79 -2.71
C GLY A 111 -30.08 5.70 -1.57
N LYS A 112 -29.49 6.91 -1.45
CA LYS A 112 -29.89 7.91 -0.45
C LYS A 112 -31.31 8.45 -0.61
N LYS A 113 -31.91 8.35 -1.80
CA LYS A 113 -33.30 8.76 -2.04
C LYS A 113 -34.33 7.71 -1.66
N VAL A 114 -33.87 6.48 -1.45
CA VAL A 114 -34.74 5.34 -1.19
C VAL A 114 -34.57 4.90 0.27
N SER A 115 -35.49 5.31 1.13
CA SER A 115 -35.38 5.19 2.59
C SER A 115 -35.28 3.77 3.15
N PHE A 116 -35.69 2.75 2.39
CA PHE A 116 -35.60 1.35 2.84
C PHE A 116 -34.26 0.66 2.51
N LEU A 117 -33.38 1.32 1.71
CA LEU A 117 -32.06 0.76 1.42
C LEU A 117 -31.10 1.00 2.59
N PRO A 118 -30.28 0.00 2.95
CA PRO A 118 -29.31 0.16 4.01
C PRO A 118 -28.24 1.21 3.65
N LYS A 119 -27.64 1.80 4.67
CA LYS A 119 -26.46 2.65 4.48
C LYS A 119 -25.39 1.88 3.70
N HIS A 120 -24.64 2.59 2.87
CA HIS A 120 -23.57 2.01 2.04
C HIS A 120 -24.02 0.83 1.14
N PHE A 121 -25.29 0.88 0.67
CA PHE A 121 -25.87 -0.18 -0.16
C PHE A 121 -24.97 -0.54 -1.36
N SER A 122 -24.41 0.45 -2.06
CA SER A 122 -23.51 0.20 -3.19
C SER A 122 -22.27 -0.60 -2.80
N ASP A 123 -21.66 -0.28 -1.68
CA ASP A 123 -20.46 -1.00 -1.18
C ASP A 123 -20.83 -2.43 -0.78
N LYS A 124 -21.97 -2.64 -0.13
CA LYS A 124 -22.47 -3.97 0.24
C LYS A 124 -22.76 -4.84 -0.99
N VAL A 125 -23.35 -4.26 -2.04
CA VAL A 125 -23.58 -4.97 -3.32
C VAL A 125 -22.26 -5.27 -4.04
N MET A 126 -21.38 -4.27 -4.15
CA MET A 126 -20.06 -4.47 -4.77
C MET A 126 -19.24 -5.51 -4.02
N GLN A 127 -19.32 -5.56 -2.70
CA GLN A 127 -18.67 -6.60 -1.90
C GLN A 127 -19.25 -7.98 -2.14
N PHE A 128 -20.56 -8.08 -2.28
CA PHE A 128 -21.20 -9.36 -2.65
C PHE A 128 -20.71 -9.86 -4.02
N VAL A 129 -20.68 -8.99 -5.02
CA VAL A 129 -20.13 -9.32 -6.35
C VAL A 129 -18.65 -9.67 -6.29
N SER A 130 -17.88 -8.93 -5.51
CA SER A 130 -16.43 -9.17 -5.31
C SER A 130 -16.14 -10.57 -4.74
N LYS A 131 -17.00 -11.08 -3.86
CA LYS A 131 -16.88 -12.45 -3.32
C LYS A 131 -17.05 -13.55 -4.36
N LEU A 132 -17.72 -13.25 -5.47
CA LEU A 132 -17.91 -14.21 -6.58
C LEU A 132 -16.73 -14.25 -7.54
N LEU A 133 -15.81 -13.28 -7.45
CA LEU A 133 -14.60 -13.25 -8.26
C LEU A 133 -13.62 -14.32 -7.80
N PRO A 134 -12.89 -14.96 -8.73
CA PRO A 134 -11.87 -15.95 -8.39
C PRO A 134 -10.70 -15.34 -7.61
N ASP A 135 -9.85 -16.19 -7.11
CA ASP A 135 -8.61 -15.75 -6.51
C ASP A 135 -7.72 -15.03 -7.53
N HIS A 136 -7.10 -13.94 -7.10
CA HIS A 136 -6.38 -13.02 -7.97
C HIS A 136 -4.90 -12.87 -7.62
N LEU A 137 -4.49 -13.42 -6.48
CA LEU A 137 -3.11 -13.33 -6.02
C LEU A 137 -2.35 -14.63 -6.31
N PRO A 138 -1.08 -14.53 -6.75
CA PRO A 138 -0.20 -15.69 -6.95
C PRO A 138 0.00 -16.49 -5.66
N LYS A 139 0.26 -17.78 -5.83
CA LYS A 139 0.50 -18.69 -4.70
C LYS A 139 1.66 -18.23 -3.81
N SER A 140 2.74 -17.74 -4.40
CA SER A 140 3.90 -17.22 -3.67
C SER A 140 3.53 -16.12 -2.67
N MET A 141 2.67 -15.17 -3.08
CA MET A 141 2.20 -14.11 -2.19
C MET A 141 1.31 -14.66 -1.07
N ARG A 142 0.47 -15.65 -1.35
CA ARG A 142 -0.38 -16.30 -0.34
C ARG A 142 0.45 -17.10 0.65
N ASP A 143 1.43 -17.86 0.18
CA ASP A 143 2.36 -18.61 1.02
C ASP A 143 3.13 -17.66 1.98
N TYR A 144 3.51 -16.48 1.50
CA TYR A 144 4.15 -15.46 2.33
C TYR A 144 3.18 -14.82 3.33
N ARG A 145 1.95 -14.49 2.90
CA ARG A 145 0.90 -14.01 3.78
C ARG A 145 0.63 -14.97 4.93
N ASP A 146 0.62 -16.27 4.68
CA ASP A 146 0.34 -17.28 5.71
C ASP A 146 1.52 -17.45 6.69
N LYS A 147 2.74 -17.18 6.22
CA LYS A 147 3.97 -17.36 7.00
C LYS A 147 4.40 -16.11 7.76
N TYR A 148 4.18 -14.91 7.20
CA TYR A 148 4.72 -13.67 7.71
C TYR A 148 3.64 -12.65 8.03
N GLU A 149 3.91 -11.81 9.02
CA GLU A 149 3.03 -10.72 9.46
C GLU A 149 3.35 -9.41 8.73
N HIS A 150 4.63 -9.18 8.45
CA HIS A 150 5.12 -7.95 7.82
C HIS A 150 5.63 -8.23 6.43
N HIS A 151 5.20 -7.42 5.48
CA HIS A 151 5.58 -7.54 4.07
C HIS A 151 6.17 -6.23 3.56
N LEU A 152 7.19 -6.34 2.71
CA LEU A 152 7.76 -5.21 1.99
C LEU A 152 7.84 -5.55 0.49
N ILE A 153 7.26 -4.68 -0.33
CA ILE A 153 7.41 -4.73 -1.78
C ILE A 153 8.48 -3.73 -2.16
N LEU A 154 9.68 -4.21 -2.46
CA LEU A 154 10.83 -3.39 -2.82
C LEU A 154 11.05 -3.45 -4.33
N LYS A 155 10.89 -2.30 -5.01
CA LYS A 155 11.18 -2.18 -6.44
C LYS A 155 12.51 -1.47 -6.66
N MET A 156 13.40 -2.14 -7.37
CA MET A 156 14.72 -1.62 -7.72
C MET A 156 14.83 -1.40 -9.23
N GLY A 157 15.74 -0.51 -9.63
CA GLY A 157 16.03 -0.20 -11.02
C GLY A 157 17.52 -0.28 -11.35
N GLY A 158 17.85 -0.54 -12.63
CA GLY A 158 19.21 -0.53 -13.12
C GLY A 158 20.17 -1.44 -12.34
N LYS A 159 21.33 -0.91 -11.97
CA LYS A 159 22.34 -1.62 -11.16
C LYS A 159 21.86 -2.00 -9.77
N GLY A 160 20.90 -1.24 -9.21
CA GLY A 160 20.34 -1.51 -7.89
C GLY A 160 19.62 -2.86 -7.79
N VAL A 161 19.22 -3.44 -8.91
CA VAL A 161 18.61 -4.79 -8.93
C VAL A 161 19.60 -5.85 -8.43
N ASP A 162 20.82 -5.86 -8.95
CA ASP A 162 21.83 -6.84 -8.56
C ASP A 162 22.34 -6.58 -7.14
N GLU A 163 22.48 -5.31 -6.77
CA GLU A 163 22.85 -4.88 -5.44
C GLU A 163 21.84 -5.35 -4.38
N ALA A 164 20.54 -5.11 -4.59
CA ALA A 164 19.50 -5.56 -3.68
C ALA A 164 19.40 -7.08 -3.60
N ARG A 165 19.56 -7.77 -4.74
CA ARG A 165 19.54 -9.25 -4.78
C ARG A 165 20.67 -9.85 -3.94
N ALA A 166 21.88 -9.31 -4.06
CA ALA A 166 23.03 -9.76 -3.29
C ALA A 166 22.83 -9.49 -1.79
N PHE A 167 22.43 -8.26 -1.45
CA PHE A 167 22.17 -7.88 -0.08
C PHE A 167 21.08 -8.74 0.57
N LEU A 168 19.91 -8.88 -0.05
CA LEU A 168 18.80 -9.65 0.52
C LEU A 168 19.15 -11.13 0.70
N LYS A 169 19.93 -11.70 -0.23
CA LYS A 169 20.39 -13.08 -0.12
C LYS A 169 21.32 -13.29 1.08
N GLU A 170 22.25 -12.37 1.29
CA GLU A 170 23.16 -12.40 2.43
C GLU A 170 22.41 -12.13 3.74
N TYR A 171 21.57 -11.11 3.75
CA TYR A 171 20.81 -10.71 4.94
C TYR A 171 19.95 -11.87 5.46
N PHE A 172 19.12 -12.47 4.62
CA PHE A 172 18.23 -13.57 5.01
C PHE A 172 18.91 -14.95 5.15
N ALA A 173 20.21 -15.05 4.88
CA ALA A 173 20.99 -16.21 5.32
C ALA A 173 21.18 -16.26 6.84
N HIS A 174 21.01 -15.12 7.54
CA HIS A 174 21.26 -14.96 8.96
C HIS A 174 20.04 -14.44 9.77
N HIS A 175 18.89 -14.22 9.08
CA HIS A 175 17.69 -13.65 9.69
C HIS A 175 16.45 -14.50 9.40
N GLY A 176 15.37 -14.26 10.17
CA GLY A 176 14.18 -15.13 10.17
C GLY A 176 13.21 -14.92 9.03
N GLY A 177 13.27 -13.78 8.34
CA GLY A 177 12.47 -13.48 7.17
C GLY A 177 12.92 -14.22 5.92
N ALA A 178 12.29 -13.90 4.80
CA ALA A 178 12.69 -14.39 3.48
C ALA A 178 12.24 -13.42 2.38
N PHE A 179 12.73 -13.64 1.18
CA PHE A 179 12.29 -12.91 0.00
C PHE A 179 12.21 -13.81 -1.23
N PHE A 180 11.46 -13.35 -2.22
CA PHE A 180 11.57 -13.86 -3.59
C PHE A 180 11.60 -12.69 -4.58
N GLU A 181 12.28 -12.89 -5.69
CA GLU A 181 12.23 -11.96 -6.82
C GLU A 181 11.00 -12.28 -7.65
N CYS A 182 10.12 -11.30 -7.80
CA CYS A 182 8.86 -11.47 -8.50
C CYS A 182 9.06 -11.66 -10.00
N ASN A 183 8.41 -12.67 -10.57
CA ASN A 183 8.22 -12.76 -12.00
C ASN A 183 7.24 -11.66 -12.49
N ALA A 184 6.95 -11.63 -13.79
CA ALA A 184 6.07 -10.59 -14.37
C ALA A 184 4.64 -10.60 -13.80
N GLU A 185 4.08 -11.79 -13.56
CA GLU A 185 2.74 -11.94 -12.98
C GLU A 185 2.72 -11.51 -11.50
N GLU A 186 3.70 -11.95 -10.73
CA GLU A 186 3.86 -11.61 -9.33
C GLU A 186 4.12 -10.11 -9.15
N THR A 187 4.97 -9.52 -10.01
CA THR A 187 5.20 -8.07 -10.03
C THR A 187 3.90 -7.30 -10.27
N GLN A 188 3.12 -7.69 -11.28
CA GLN A 188 1.84 -7.05 -11.55
C GLN A 188 0.89 -7.23 -10.37
N ALA A 189 0.78 -8.44 -9.82
CA ALA A 189 -0.11 -8.73 -8.70
C ALA A 189 0.27 -7.94 -7.45
N ALA A 190 1.55 -7.90 -7.07
CA ALA A 190 2.02 -7.17 -5.91
C ALA A 190 1.73 -5.65 -6.02
N MET A 191 2.02 -5.06 -7.18
CA MET A 191 1.79 -3.63 -7.41
C MET A 191 0.30 -3.28 -7.44
N LEU A 192 -0.56 -4.14 -8.01
CA LEU A 192 -2.00 -3.93 -8.02
C LEU A 192 -2.64 -4.15 -6.65
N HIS A 193 -2.18 -5.17 -5.93
CA HIS A 193 -2.65 -5.45 -4.57
C HIS A 193 -2.37 -4.29 -3.63
N ARG A 194 -1.13 -3.77 -3.64
CA ARG A 194 -0.75 -2.56 -2.92
C ARG A 194 -1.68 -1.38 -3.24
N PHE A 195 -1.96 -1.16 -4.52
CA PHE A 195 -2.82 -0.07 -4.95
C PHE A 195 -4.26 -0.24 -4.47
N ALA A 196 -4.75 -1.49 -4.38
CA ALA A 196 -6.10 -1.79 -3.94
C ALA A 196 -6.33 -1.56 -2.43
N VAL A 197 -5.27 -1.54 -1.59
CA VAL A 197 -5.39 -1.41 -0.11
C VAL A 197 -6.23 -0.21 0.29
N ALA A 198 -5.99 0.98 -0.28
CA ALA A 198 -6.70 2.20 0.10
C ALA A 198 -8.22 2.11 -0.19
N SER A 199 -8.59 1.62 -1.38
CA SER A 199 -10.01 1.46 -1.74
C SER A 199 -10.67 0.33 -0.94
N ALA A 200 -9.93 -0.73 -0.63
CA ALA A 200 -10.38 -1.84 0.17
C ALA A 200 -10.66 -1.41 1.63
N ALA A 201 -9.81 -0.57 2.21
CA ALA A 201 -10.01 -0.03 3.56
C ALA A 201 -11.29 0.81 3.66
N ILE A 202 -11.55 1.66 2.65
CA ILE A 202 -12.80 2.45 2.59
C ILE A 202 -14.02 1.52 2.50
N ARG A 203 -13.94 0.48 1.69
CA ARG A 203 -15.03 -0.51 1.57
C ARG A 203 -15.21 -1.33 2.83
N TYR A 204 -14.12 -1.75 3.46
CA TYR A 204 -14.16 -2.45 4.74
C TYR A 204 -14.96 -1.66 5.77
N ARG A 205 -14.63 -0.38 5.97
CA ARG A 205 -15.39 0.52 6.82
C ARG A 205 -16.87 0.61 6.43
N ALA A 206 -17.16 0.77 5.14
CA ALA A 206 -18.54 0.93 4.65
C ALA A 206 -19.40 -0.34 4.80
N VAL A 207 -18.77 -1.52 4.81
CA VAL A 207 -19.47 -2.80 5.00
C VAL A 207 -19.66 -3.13 6.48
N HIS A 208 -18.71 -2.68 7.32
CA HIS A 208 -18.70 -2.85 8.77
C HIS A 208 -18.99 -1.52 9.50
N ASP A 209 -20.01 -0.79 9.03
CA ASP A 209 -20.36 0.54 9.53
C ASP A 209 -20.95 0.55 10.95
N ASP A 210 -21.23 -0.60 11.52
CA ASP A 210 -21.62 -0.84 12.91
C ASP A 210 -20.42 -1.12 13.85
N GLU A 211 -19.29 -1.57 13.31
CA GLU A 211 -18.10 -1.92 14.09
C GLU A 211 -16.94 -0.92 13.90
N VAL A 212 -16.85 -0.31 12.72
CA VAL A 212 -15.75 0.58 12.31
C VAL A 212 -16.22 2.02 12.21
N GLU A 213 -15.87 2.82 13.20
CA GLU A 213 -16.31 4.21 13.30
C GLU A 213 -15.69 5.09 12.21
N ASP A 214 -14.37 5.05 12.04
CA ASP A 214 -13.69 5.86 11.03
C ASP A 214 -12.40 5.21 10.48
N LEU A 215 -11.90 5.80 9.40
CA LEU A 215 -10.62 5.49 8.78
C LEU A 215 -9.71 6.70 8.90
N VAL A 216 -8.62 6.56 9.62
CA VAL A 216 -7.63 7.62 9.80
C VAL A 216 -6.41 7.32 8.94
N ALA A 217 -6.12 8.19 7.97
CA ALA A 217 -4.89 8.16 7.19
C ALA A 217 -3.90 9.16 7.81
N LEU A 218 -2.73 8.67 8.19
CA LEU A 218 -1.68 9.48 8.78
C LEU A 218 -0.45 9.50 7.87
N ASP A 219 -0.07 10.69 7.40
CA ASP A 219 1.17 10.92 6.68
C ASP A 219 2.19 11.47 7.68
N ILE A 220 3.03 10.59 8.22
CA ILE A 220 3.98 10.93 9.27
C ILE A 220 5.40 10.84 8.75
N ALA A 221 6.17 11.91 8.93
CA ALA A 221 7.61 11.91 8.78
C ALA A 221 8.24 11.32 10.04
N LEU A 222 8.70 10.07 9.98
CA LEU A 222 9.32 9.39 11.10
C LEU A 222 10.74 9.91 11.33
N ARG A 223 11.09 10.14 12.59
CA ARG A 223 12.48 10.33 12.98
C ARG A 223 13.25 9.01 12.81
N ARG A 224 14.57 9.11 12.71
CA ARG A 224 15.42 7.92 12.54
C ARG A 224 15.20 6.85 13.62
N ASP A 225 14.87 7.28 14.84
CA ASP A 225 14.76 6.42 16.02
C ASP A 225 13.31 6.06 16.39
N ASP A 226 12.30 6.66 15.73
CA ASP A 226 10.88 6.40 15.98
C ASP A 226 10.38 5.30 15.01
N ARG A 227 10.80 4.05 15.24
CA ARG A 227 10.44 2.93 14.36
C ARG A 227 9.24 2.12 14.84
N ASP A 228 8.89 2.25 16.09
CA ASP A 228 7.85 1.45 16.78
C ASP A 228 6.61 2.29 17.17
N TRP A 229 6.48 3.50 16.67
CA TRP A 229 5.39 4.41 17.03
C TRP A 229 4.01 3.82 16.72
N PHE A 230 3.85 3.12 15.61
CA PHE A 230 2.56 2.57 15.19
C PHE A 230 2.18 1.32 16.00
N GLU A 231 3.12 0.60 16.59
CA GLU A 231 2.87 -0.49 17.53
C GLU A 231 2.48 0.04 18.90
N LYS A 232 3.03 1.19 19.30
CA LYS A 232 2.73 1.85 20.56
C LYS A 232 1.41 2.60 20.55
N LEU A 233 1.06 3.20 19.42
CA LEU A 233 -0.14 4.04 19.27
C LEU A 233 -1.44 3.32 19.72
N PRO A 234 -1.70 2.06 19.36
CA PRO A 234 -2.87 1.34 19.85
C PRO A 234 -2.93 1.16 21.36
N LEU A 235 -1.78 1.04 21.99
CA LEU A 235 -1.69 0.90 23.46
C LEU A 235 -2.03 2.21 24.18
N GLU A 236 -1.85 3.36 23.51
CA GLU A 236 -2.13 4.69 24.05
C GLU A 236 -3.56 5.16 23.79
N ILE A 237 -4.21 4.68 22.71
CA ILE A 237 -5.51 5.19 22.26
C ILE A 237 -6.68 4.29 22.62
N ASP A 238 -6.46 3.05 23.04
CA ASP A 238 -7.46 2.00 23.23
C ASP A 238 -7.50 0.97 22.11
N ASN A 239 -7.61 -0.28 22.52
CA ASN A 239 -7.32 -1.51 21.78
C ASN A 239 -8.19 -1.86 20.53
N LYS A 240 -8.84 -0.92 19.91
CA LYS A 240 -9.68 -1.18 18.73
C LYS A 240 -9.11 -0.70 17.40
N ILE A 241 -7.83 -0.36 17.36
CA ILE A 241 -7.17 0.06 16.13
C ILE A 241 -6.68 -1.18 15.38
N ILE A 242 -7.24 -1.39 14.20
CA ILE A 242 -6.71 -2.37 13.25
C ILE A 242 -5.57 -1.68 12.51
N HIS A 243 -4.36 -2.20 12.66
CA HIS A 243 -3.17 -1.73 11.97
C HIS A 243 -3.28 -1.96 10.46
N LYS A 244 -2.97 -0.94 9.68
CA LYS A 244 -3.00 -1.04 8.22
C LYS A 244 -1.85 -0.29 7.61
#